data_3202cabb281118ea5f3df930668c8583
#
_entry.id   3202cabb281118ea5f3df930668c8583
#
_cell.length_a   1.000
_cell.length_b   1.000
_cell.length_c   1.000
_cell.angle_alpha   90.00
_cell.angle_beta   90.00
_cell.angle_gamma   90.00
#
_symmetry.space_group_name_H-M   'P 1'
#
loop_
_entity.id
_entity.type
_entity.pdbx_description
1 polymer ?
#
loop_
_entity_poly.entity_id
_entity_poly.type
_entity_poly.pdbx_seq_one_letter_code
_entity_poly.pdbx_strand_id
1 'polypeptide(L)'
;AGGKTVIGTQSNAVLAKIPVVAGQVRNVQLSFDSKKNLALTWSRTAKATSYHILYKKAADSKYKILIKTKKSNYSLAKLKADTKYNIKVQAVTRIGNKVYLSSKTSKVITVTPRQYRDKNYNKLLASQVRSIGYVGNKCIYTTKKYSTEVKTAFVNYKGYSSKTKYLIWISHYTQQVSIFEGSKGKWKMIRTFICATGTAKNHSPRGVFKITYKEKGWFYTSTKELYVTHYKGRNSFHTRPLWNNGSVQNPTIGKPASHGCVRCYNQDAKYIYDKMPIGTTVVSY
;
A
#
# COMPACT_ATOMS: atom_id res chain seq x y z
N ALA A 1 -80.68 9.22 54.00
CA ALA A 1 -79.87 8.30 53.21
C ALA A 1 -78.46 8.87 53.15
N GLY A 2 -77.52 8.31 53.93
CA GLY A 2 -76.12 8.73 53.92
C GLY A 2 -75.29 7.93 52.96
N GLY A 3 -74.82 8.58 51.90
CA GLY A 3 -73.88 8.00 51.00
C GLY A 3 -72.48 7.96 51.61
N LYS A 4 -71.91 6.78 51.80
CA LYS A 4 -70.51 6.60 52.16
C LYS A 4 -69.62 6.76 50.88
N THR A 5 -68.80 7.84 50.90
CA THR A 5 -67.75 8.00 49.89
C THR A 5 -66.63 7.03 50.23
N VAL A 6 -66.35 6.04 49.39
CA VAL A 6 -65.20 5.18 49.52
C VAL A 6 -64.05 5.88 48.80
N ILE A 7 -63.08 6.41 49.55
CA ILE A 7 -61.83 6.93 49.00
C ILE A 7 -60.93 5.72 48.71
N GLY A 8 -60.75 5.41 47.47
CA GLY A 8 -59.79 4.41 47.06
C GLY A 8 -58.36 4.89 47.38
N THR A 9 -57.54 4.00 47.93
CA THR A 9 -56.11 4.27 48.18
C THR A 9 -55.41 4.48 46.85
N GLN A 10 -54.76 5.63 46.64
CA GLN A 10 -53.93 5.89 45.51
C GLN A 10 -52.82 4.84 45.45
N SER A 11 -52.71 4.13 44.34
CA SER A 11 -51.56 3.30 44.08
C SER A 11 -50.33 4.17 43.94
N ASN A 12 -49.25 3.90 44.67
CA ASN A 12 -47.96 4.56 44.48
C ASN A 12 -47.47 4.33 43.04
N ALA A 13 -47.44 5.40 42.26
CA ALA A 13 -46.88 5.33 40.93
C ALA A 13 -45.37 5.00 41.01
N VAL A 14 -44.98 3.78 40.70
CA VAL A 14 -43.59 3.40 40.60
C VAL A 14 -43.06 3.99 39.27
N LEU A 15 -42.29 5.06 39.38
CA LEU A 15 -41.54 5.61 38.22
C LEU A 15 -40.53 4.57 37.74
N ALA A 16 -40.91 3.82 36.71
CA ALA A 16 -40.01 2.91 36.07
C ALA A 16 -38.89 3.71 35.38
N LYS A 17 -37.68 3.66 35.95
CA LYS A 17 -36.52 4.34 35.43
C LYS A 17 -36.13 3.66 34.11
N ILE A 18 -36.40 4.32 32.98
CA ILE A 18 -36.05 3.82 31.66
C ILE A 18 -34.52 3.74 31.57
N PRO A 19 -33.92 2.57 31.30
CA PRO A 19 -32.48 2.44 31.28
C PRO A 19 -31.87 3.23 30.10
N VAL A 20 -30.84 4.02 30.40
CA VAL A 20 -30.10 4.74 29.36
C VAL A 20 -29.19 3.75 28.61
N VAL A 21 -29.51 3.48 27.36
CA VAL A 21 -28.79 2.54 26.51
C VAL A 21 -27.92 3.26 25.49
N ALA A 22 -26.97 2.53 24.90
CA ALA A 22 -26.08 3.07 23.87
C ALA A 22 -26.87 3.48 22.62
N GLY A 23 -26.46 4.61 22.04
CA GLY A 23 -26.96 5.10 20.75
C GLY A 23 -26.38 4.36 19.54
N GLN A 24 -26.55 4.97 18.38
CA GLN A 24 -26.03 4.47 17.12
C GLN A 24 -24.50 4.48 17.07
N VAL A 25 -23.88 3.41 16.57
CA VAL A 25 -22.44 3.37 16.28
C VAL A 25 -22.12 4.27 15.08
N ARG A 26 -21.10 5.13 15.25
CA ARG A 26 -20.67 6.11 14.23
C ARG A 26 -19.24 5.83 13.77
N ASN A 27 -18.85 6.48 12.67
CA ASN A 27 -17.48 6.46 12.12
C ASN A 27 -16.97 5.03 11.85
N VAL A 28 -17.85 4.13 11.37
CA VAL A 28 -17.44 2.79 10.95
C VAL A 28 -16.69 2.90 9.63
N GLN A 29 -15.45 2.42 9.62
CA GLN A 29 -14.55 2.50 8.48
C GLN A 29 -13.85 1.16 8.24
N LEU A 30 -13.47 0.95 6.98
CA LEU A 30 -12.58 -0.15 6.60
C LEU A 30 -11.13 0.30 6.75
N SER A 31 -10.30 -0.58 7.31
CA SER A 31 -8.87 -0.40 7.53
C SER A 31 -8.15 -1.72 7.32
N PHE A 32 -6.85 -1.76 7.65
CA PHE A 32 -6.08 -3.01 7.70
C PHE A 32 -5.55 -3.23 9.11
N ASP A 33 -5.60 -4.48 9.58
CA ASP A 33 -4.98 -4.87 10.85
C ASP A 33 -3.45 -5.01 10.71
N SER A 34 -2.76 -5.30 11.82
CA SER A 34 -1.30 -5.48 11.84
C SER A 34 -0.81 -6.65 10.98
N LYS A 35 -1.68 -7.62 10.69
CA LYS A 35 -1.43 -8.75 9.79
C LYS A 35 -1.85 -8.48 8.34
N LYS A 36 -2.19 -7.22 8.02
CA LYS A 36 -2.61 -6.77 6.69
C LYS A 36 -3.95 -7.37 6.21
N ASN A 37 -4.77 -7.90 7.12
CA ASN A 37 -6.13 -8.32 6.80
C ASN A 37 -7.06 -7.13 6.81
N LEU A 38 -8.13 -7.22 6.01
CA LEU A 38 -9.22 -6.24 6.08
C LEU A 38 -9.82 -6.22 7.49
N ALA A 39 -10.04 -5.04 8.03
CA ALA A 39 -10.58 -4.82 9.37
C ALA A 39 -11.63 -3.71 9.35
N LEU A 40 -12.52 -3.74 10.35
CA LEU A 40 -13.41 -2.65 10.69
C LEU A 40 -12.86 -1.90 11.90
N THR A 41 -13.03 -0.58 11.90
CA THR A 41 -12.83 0.29 13.06
C THR A 41 -14.03 1.20 13.22
N TRP A 42 -14.33 1.61 14.44
CA TRP A 42 -15.42 2.55 14.74
C TRP A 42 -15.17 3.34 16.02
N SER A 43 -15.88 4.44 16.17
CA SER A 43 -15.83 5.23 17.41
C SER A 43 -16.53 4.50 18.55
N ARG A 44 -15.93 4.53 19.76
CA ARG A 44 -16.61 4.04 20.96
C ARG A 44 -17.90 4.81 21.15
N THR A 45 -18.98 4.08 21.46
CA THR A 45 -20.29 4.65 21.69
C THR A 45 -20.53 4.73 23.19
N ALA A 46 -20.97 5.89 23.71
CA ALA A 46 -21.29 6.07 25.11
C ALA A 46 -22.31 5.02 25.60
N LYS A 47 -22.15 4.52 26.81
CA LYS A 47 -22.96 3.45 27.38
C LYS A 47 -22.88 2.07 26.71
N ALA A 48 -22.11 1.92 25.64
CA ALA A 48 -21.88 0.61 25.04
C ALA A 48 -20.91 -0.21 25.90
N THR A 49 -21.29 -1.42 26.24
CA THR A 49 -20.46 -2.40 26.94
C THR A 49 -19.79 -3.38 25.97
N SER A 50 -20.42 -3.54 24.80
CA SER A 50 -19.91 -4.36 23.70
C SER A 50 -20.58 -3.99 22.37
N TYR A 51 -20.20 -4.68 21.30
CA TYR A 51 -20.72 -4.49 19.95
C TYR A 51 -21.02 -5.84 19.31
N HIS A 52 -22.10 -5.90 18.50
CA HIS A 52 -22.35 -6.97 17.55
C HIS A 52 -21.95 -6.51 16.14
N ILE A 53 -21.09 -7.24 15.48
CA ILE A 53 -20.84 -7.05 14.05
C ILE A 53 -21.79 -7.95 13.32
N LEU A 54 -22.65 -7.35 12.52
CA LEU A 54 -23.68 -8.01 11.73
C LEU A 54 -23.25 -8.03 10.27
N TYR A 55 -23.41 -9.15 9.60
CA TYR A 55 -23.05 -9.30 8.20
C TYR A 55 -24.08 -10.14 7.44
N LYS A 56 -24.12 -9.94 6.12
CA LYS A 56 -24.79 -10.82 5.16
C LYS A 56 -24.01 -10.78 3.84
N LYS A 57 -24.12 -11.83 3.01
CA LYS A 57 -23.77 -11.68 1.59
C LYS A 57 -24.73 -10.67 0.96
N ALA A 58 -24.29 -9.95 -0.07
CA ALA A 58 -25.13 -8.93 -0.69
C ALA A 58 -26.49 -9.50 -1.20
N ALA A 59 -26.47 -10.75 -1.67
CA ALA A 59 -27.68 -11.46 -2.15
C ALA A 59 -28.58 -11.99 -1.02
N ASP A 60 -28.09 -12.14 0.21
CA ASP A 60 -28.89 -12.68 1.31
C ASP A 60 -29.90 -11.62 1.81
N SER A 61 -31.07 -12.05 2.28
CA SER A 61 -32.07 -11.16 2.88
C SER A 61 -31.76 -10.80 4.34
N LYS A 62 -31.25 -11.76 5.11
CA LYS A 62 -31.10 -11.62 6.59
C LYS A 62 -29.64 -11.43 7.04
N TYR A 63 -29.43 -10.53 8.02
CA TYR A 63 -28.17 -10.37 8.72
C TYR A 63 -27.95 -11.47 9.75
N LYS A 64 -26.69 -11.91 9.89
CA LYS A 64 -26.21 -12.81 10.92
C LYS A 64 -25.17 -12.10 11.78
N ILE A 65 -24.99 -12.54 13.02
CA ILE A 65 -23.92 -12.05 13.88
C ILE A 65 -22.61 -12.72 13.44
N LEU A 66 -21.63 -11.91 13.00
CA LEU A 66 -20.28 -12.37 12.72
C LEU A 66 -19.52 -12.62 14.01
N ILE A 67 -19.60 -11.64 14.93
CA ILE A 67 -18.91 -11.68 16.24
C ILE A 67 -19.56 -10.70 17.24
N LYS A 68 -19.38 -11.00 18.54
CA LYS A 68 -19.62 -10.09 19.66
C LYS A 68 -18.26 -9.65 20.23
N THR A 69 -18.02 -8.35 20.40
CA THR A 69 -16.71 -7.83 20.84
C THR A 69 -16.85 -6.63 21.76
N LYS A 70 -15.94 -6.48 22.73
CA LYS A 70 -15.79 -5.27 23.55
C LYS A 70 -14.87 -4.22 22.91
N LYS A 71 -14.09 -4.61 21.88
CA LYS A 71 -13.18 -3.72 21.15
C LYS A 71 -13.94 -2.87 20.16
N SER A 72 -13.36 -1.74 19.76
CA SER A 72 -13.87 -0.86 18.69
C SER A 72 -13.22 -1.13 17.32
N ASN A 73 -12.65 -2.33 17.15
CA ASN A 73 -12.11 -2.85 15.91
C ASN A 73 -12.31 -4.36 15.81
N TYR A 74 -12.28 -4.89 14.57
CA TYR A 74 -12.34 -6.32 14.33
C TYR A 74 -11.75 -6.68 12.96
N SER A 75 -10.93 -7.75 12.91
CA SER A 75 -10.39 -8.29 11.66
C SER A 75 -11.44 -9.11 10.91
N LEU A 76 -11.60 -8.84 9.62
CA LEU A 76 -12.53 -9.53 8.72
C LEU A 76 -11.87 -10.71 7.98
N ALA A 77 -10.73 -11.22 8.46
CA ALA A 77 -9.96 -12.30 7.82
C ALA A 77 -10.77 -13.57 7.50
N LYS A 78 -11.85 -13.82 8.25
CA LYS A 78 -12.75 -14.99 8.04
C LYS A 78 -13.71 -14.84 6.86
N LEU A 79 -13.85 -13.66 6.26
CA LEU A 79 -14.73 -13.45 5.10
C LEU A 79 -14.05 -13.96 3.83
N LYS A 80 -14.85 -14.61 2.97
CA LYS A 80 -14.37 -15.08 1.65
C LYS A 80 -13.96 -13.89 0.77
N ALA A 81 -12.79 -13.98 0.15
CA ALA A 81 -12.14 -12.88 -0.56
C ALA A 81 -12.97 -12.26 -1.69
N ASP A 82 -13.68 -13.09 -2.46
CA ASP A 82 -14.39 -12.67 -3.67
C ASP A 82 -15.92 -12.55 -3.48
N THR A 83 -16.39 -12.65 -2.25
CA THR A 83 -17.82 -12.51 -1.95
C THR A 83 -18.12 -11.08 -1.52
N LYS A 84 -19.16 -10.47 -2.10
CA LYS A 84 -19.66 -9.15 -1.72
C LYS A 84 -20.52 -9.24 -0.46
N TYR A 85 -20.15 -8.48 0.56
CA TYR A 85 -20.83 -8.45 1.87
C TYR A 85 -21.41 -7.07 2.17
N ASN A 86 -22.51 -7.07 2.91
CA ASN A 86 -23.06 -5.92 3.62
C ASN A 86 -22.78 -6.12 5.12
N ILE A 87 -22.12 -5.15 5.75
CA ILE A 87 -21.67 -5.23 7.14
C ILE A 87 -22.15 -3.99 7.88
N LYS A 88 -22.59 -4.16 9.12
CA LYS A 88 -22.98 -3.08 10.04
C LYS A 88 -22.63 -3.43 11.48
N VAL A 89 -22.50 -2.42 12.34
CA VAL A 89 -22.17 -2.58 13.75
C VAL A 89 -23.32 -2.07 14.60
N GLN A 90 -23.69 -2.83 15.63
CA GLN A 90 -24.72 -2.48 16.60
C GLN A 90 -24.12 -2.40 18.00
N ALA A 91 -24.40 -1.33 18.74
CA ALA A 91 -23.96 -1.20 20.12
C ALA A 91 -24.86 -2.03 21.05
N VAL A 92 -24.25 -2.54 22.10
CA VAL A 92 -24.91 -3.35 23.13
C VAL A 92 -24.61 -2.73 24.48
N THR A 93 -25.63 -2.54 25.29
CA THR A 93 -25.54 -2.13 26.69
C THR A 93 -25.98 -3.27 27.59
N ARG A 94 -25.17 -3.64 28.58
CA ARG A 94 -25.54 -4.59 29.63
C ARG A 94 -25.74 -3.81 30.93
N ILE A 95 -26.89 -4.02 31.57
CA ILE A 95 -27.24 -3.44 32.87
C ILE A 95 -27.68 -4.62 33.74
N GLY A 96 -26.86 -4.97 34.73
CA GLY A 96 -27.03 -6.22 35.47
C GLY A 96 -27.06 -7.43 34.52
N ASN A 97 -28.09 -8.25 34.65
CA ASN A 97 -28.26 -9.44 33.77
C ASN A 97 -29.01 -9.14 32.48
N LYS A 98 -29.51 -7.92 32.27
CA LYS A 98 -30.28 -7.56 31.05
C LYS A 98 -29.37 -6.99 29.97
N VAL A 99 -29.66 -7.36 28.71
CA VAL A 99 -28.93 -6.94 27.53
C VAL A 99 -29.86 -6.12 26.63
N TYR A 100 -29.42 -4.90 26.30
CA TYR A 100 -30.16 -3.98 25.45
C TYR A 100 -29.35 -3.72 24.17
N LEU A 101 -30.00 -3.81 23.03
CA LEU A 101 -29.41 -3.45 21.73
C LEU A 101 -29.75 -2.00 21.41
N SER A 102 -28.83 -1.27 20.79
CA SER A 102 -29.15 0.05 20.27
C SER A 102 -30.28 -0.05 19.23
N SER A 103 -31.20 0.90 19.23
CA SER A 103 -32.34 0.94 18.31
C SER A 103 -31.90 1.11 16.85
N LYS A 104 -30.76 1.75 16.61
CA LYS A 104 -30.16 1.95 15.30
C LYS A 104 -28.80 1.28 15.20
N THR A 105 -28.53 0.62 14.07
CA THR A 105 -27.19 0.13 13.72
C THR A 105 -26.37 1.23 13.04
N SER A 106 -25.08 1.02 12.84
CA SER A 106 -24.29 1.89 11.96
C SER A 106 -24.85 1.95 10.54
N LYS A 107 -24.35 2.88 9.72
CA LYS A 107 -24.50 2.79 8.26
C LYS A 107 -23.93 1.45 7.76
N VAL A 108 -24.51 0.94 6.69
CA VAL A 108 -24.05 -0.31 6.05
C VAL A 108 -22.78 -0.03 5.26
N ILE A 109 -21.77 -0.88 5.45
CA ILE A 109 -20.59 -0.93 4.59
C ILE A 109 -20.75 -2.10 3.63
N THR A 110 -20.66 -1.82 2.35
CA THR A 110 -20.62 -2.84 1.30
C THR A 110 -19.20 -3.07 0.83
N VAL A 111 -18.71 -4.31 0.87
CA VAL A 111 -17.32 -4.63 0.54
C VAL A 111 -17.16 -6.01 -0.08
N THR A 112 -16.28 -6.11 -1.08
CA THR A 112 -15.67 -7.36 -1.54
C THR A 112 -14.23 -7.36 -1.06
N PRO A 113 -13.83 -8.23 -0.10
CA PRO A 113 -12.54 -8.11 0.59
C PRO A 113 -11.33 -8.03 -0.33
N ARG A 114 -11.24 -8.87 -1.37
CA ARG A 114 -10.14 -8.84 -2.34
C ARG A 114 -10.06 -7.51 -3.08
N GLN A 115 -11.18 -7.05 -3.66
CA GLN A 115 -11.21 -5.80 -4.44
C GLN A 115 -10.81 -4.58 -3.59
N TYR A 116 -11.32 -4.52 -2.36
CA TYR A 116 -10.97 -3.43 -1.45
C TYR A 116 -9.47 -3.47 -1.10
N ARG A 117 -8.94 -4.67 -0.78
CA ARG A 117 -7.53 -4.87 -0.45
C ARG A 117 -6.63 -4.48 -1.62
N ASP A 118 -6.88 -4.99 -2.81
CA ASP A 118 -6.02 -4.75 -3.97
C ASP A 118 -5.97 -3.25 -4.31
N LYS A 119 -7.08 -2.55 -4.23
CA LYS A 119 -7.16 -1.10 -4.46
C LYS A 119 -6.45 -0.27 -3.38
N ASN A 120 -6.73 -0.53 -2.12
CA ASN A 120 -6.34 0.37 -1.03
C ASN A 120 -5.03 -0.04 -0.37
N TYR A 121 -4.70 -1.33 -0.33
CA TYR A 121 -3.44 -1.82 0.20
C TYR A 121 -2.26 -1.44 -0.69
N ASN A 122 -2.39 -1.58 -2.01
CA ASN A 122 -1.37 -1.10 -2.94
C ASN A 122 -1.13 0.42 -2.81
N LYS A 123 -2.20 1.21 -2.61
CA LYS A 123 -2.08 2.65 -2.33
C LYS A 123 -1.28 2.92 -1.05
N LEU A 124 -1.59 2.21 0.04
CA LEU A 124 -0.89 2.35 1.31
C LEU A 124 0.59 1.99 1.19
N LEU A 125 0.92 0.88 0.53
CA LEU A 125 2.32 0.48 0.31
C LEU A 125 3.04 1.45 -0.61
N ALA A 126 2.41 1.89 -1.70
CA ALA A 126 2.98 2.84 -2.65
C ALA A 126 3.30 4.19 -2.01
N SER A 127 2.53 4.62 -1.00
CA SER A 127 2.79 5.87 -0.27
C SER A 127 4.08 5.87 0.56
N GLN A 128 4.69 4.71 0.79
CA GLN A 128 6.00 4.58 1.46
C GLN A 128 7.16 4.96 0.54
N VAL A 129 6.94 4.96 -0.78
CA VAL A 129 7.99 5.27 -1.76
C VAL A 129 8.26 6.77 -1.77
N ARG A 130 9.51 7.12 -1.54
CA ARG A 130 10.02 8.50 -1.55
C ARG A 130 10.92 8.72 -2.77
N SER A 131 10.94 9.93 -3.27
CA SER A 131 11.96 10.37 -4.21
C SER A 131 13.18 10.90 -3.47
N ILE A 132 14.33 10.93 -4.15
CA ILE A 132 15.54 11.55 -3.61
C ILE A 132 15.29 13.05 -3.37
N GLY A 133 15.79 13.57 -2.24
CA GLY A 133 15.84 15.01 -1.97
C GLY A 133 17.22 15.58 -2.31
N TYR A 134 17.30 16.93 -2.36
CA TYR A 134 18.55 17.65 -2.57
C TYR A 134 18.64 18.82 -1.59
N VAL A 135 19.80 18.97 -0.94
CA VAL A 135 20.12 20.11 -0.09
C VAL A 135 21.51 20.59 -0.50
N GLY A 136 21.58 21.70 -1.23
CA GLY A 136 22.81 22.17 -1.88
C GLY A 136 23.41 21.05 -2.76
N ASN A 137 24.66 20.75 -2.56
CA ASN A 137 25.39 19.70 -3.29
C ASN A 137 25.21 18.28 -2.71
N LYS A 138 24.27 18.07 -1.76
CA LYS A 138 24.05 16.79 -1.11
C LYS A 138 22.74 16.14 -1.58
N CYS A 139 22.80 14.84 -1.87
CA CYS A 139 21.63 14.02 -2.11
C CYS A 139 21.11 13.44 -0.79
N ILE A 140 19.81 13.55 -0.54
CA ILE A 140 19.15 12.87 0.58
C ILE A 140 18.57 11.57 0.05
N TYR A 141 19.19 10.47 0.43
CA TYR A 141 18.83 9.10 0.04
C TYR A 141 18.98 8.17 1.25
N THR A 142 18.63 6.91 1.09
CA THR A 142 18.77 5.90 2.16
C THR A 142 19.40 4.61 1.62
N THR A 143 20.09 3.89 2.49
CA THR A 143 20.54 2.52 2.23
C THR A 143 19.48 1.48 2.59
N LYS A 144 18.41 1.89 3.32
CA LYS A 144 17.27 1.03 3.66
C LYS A 144 16.44 0.73 2.42
N LYS A 145 16.37 -0.55 2.08
CA LYS A 145 15.68 -1.03 0.87
C LYS A 145 14.18 -1.16 1.09
N TYR A 146 13.38 -0.87 0.07
CA TYR A 146 11.96 -1.23 0.07
C TYR A 146 11.79 -2.74 -0.08
N SER A 147 10.76 -3.29 0.56
CA SER A 147 10.37 -4.69 0.36
C SER A 147 9.86 -4.93 -1.07
N THR A 148 9.86 -6.18 -1.50
CA THR A 148 9.28 -6.60 -2.78
C THR A 148 7.81 -6.18 -2.91
N GLU A 149 7.05 -6.26 -1.82
CA GLU A 149 5.64 -5.85 -1.78
C GLU A 149 5.47 -4.35 -2.04
N VAL A 150 6.27 -3.50 -1.38
CA VAL A 150 6.24 -2.04 -1.57
C VAL A 150 6.59 -1.68 -3.01
N LYS A 151 7.63 -2.30 -3.58
CA LYS A 151 8.07 -2.07 -4.96
C LYS A 151 6.99 -2.46 -5.97
N THR A 152 6.42 -3.65 -5.81
CA THR A 152 5.35 -4.18 -6.66
C THR A 152 4.07 -3.34 -6.55
N ALA A 153 3.69 -2.97 -5.32
CA ALA A 153 2.55 -2.10 -5.08
C ALA A 153 2.71 -0.72 -5.73
N PHE A 154 3.91 -0.14 -5.67
CA PHE A 154 4.19 1.16 -6.25
C PHE A 154 3.95 1.18 -7.76
N VAL A 155 4.56 0.27 -8.52
CA VAL A 155 4.43 0.26 -9.98
C VAL A 155 3.02 -0.10 -10.44
N ASN A 156 2.32 -0.98 -9.72
CA ASN A 156 0.94 -1.36 -10.00
C ASN A 156 -0.05 -0.24 -9.65
N TYR A 157 0.10 0.41 -8.51
CA TYR A 157 -0.76 1.52 -8.10
C TYR A 157 -0.62 2.74 -9.02
N LYS A 158 0.62 3.07 -9.43
CA LYS A 158 0.90 4.15 -10.39
C LYS A 158 0.40 3.84 -11.81
N GLY A 159 0.09 2.59 -12.10
CA GLY A 159 -0.52 2.17 -13.36
C GLY A 159 0.40 2.32 -14.58
N TYR A 160 1.71 2.18 -14.39
CA TYR A 160 2.65 2.23 -15.49
C TYR A 160 2.39 1.12 -16.52
N SER A 161 2.53 1.44 -17.80
CA SER A 161 2.45 0.50 -18.92
C SER A 161 3.79 0.40 -19.63
N SER A 162 4.02 -0.70 -20.35
CA SER A 162 5.19 -0.89 -21.21
C SER A 162 4.75 -1.50 -22.54
N LYS A 163 5.49 -1.21 -23.62
CA LYS A 163 5.30 -1.87 -24.92
C LYS A 163 5.79 -3.33 -24.92
N THR A 164 6.62 -3.69 -23.95
CA THR A 164 7.13 -5.05 -23.75
C THR A 164 6.53 -5.67 -22.49
N LYS A 165 6.76 -6.95 -22.26
CA LYS A 165 6.37 -7.62 -21.03
C LYS A 165 7.21 -7.21 -19.81
N TYR A 166 8.11 -6.25 -19.94
CA TYR A 166 9.02 -5.78 -18.90
C TYR A 166 8.81 -4.31 -18.55
N LEU A 167 9.10 -3.98 -17.30
CA LEU A 167 9.17 -2.63 -16.75
C LEU A 167 10.39 -2.52 -15.85
N ILE A 168 11.14 -1.43 -15.95
CA ILE A 168 12.26 -1.12 -15.08
C ILE A 168 11.88 0.07 -14.18
N TRP A 169 12.19 -0.03 -12.89
CA TRP A 169 12.09 1.10 -11.97
C TRP A 169 13.44 1.41 -11.35
N ILE A 170 13.93 2.62 -11.55
CA ILE A 170 15.09 3.21 -10.89
C ILE A 170 14.59 3.98 -9.68
N SER A 171 14.89 3.51 -8.48
CA SER A 171 14.66 4.24 -7.24
C SER A 171 15.90 5.02 -6.86
N HIS A 172 15.87 6.33 -7.08
CA HIS A 172 16.98 7.21 -6.70
C HIS A 172 17.13 7.31 -5.19
N TYR A 173 16.02 7.25 -4.45
CA TYR A 173 16.07 7.35 -2.99
C TYR A 173 16.73 6.15 -2.32
N THR A 174 16.56 4.94 -2.85
CA THR A 174 17.17 3.71 -2.30
C THR A 174 18.36 3.20 -3.09
N GLN A 175 18.75 3.92 -4.16
CA GLN A 175 19.84 3.54 -5.07
C GLN A 175 19.72 2.10 -5.58
N GLN A 176 18.52 1.77 -6.09
CA GLN A 176 18.19 0.45 -6.59
C GLN A 176 17.51 0.50 -7.95
N VAL A 177 17.82 -0.49 -8.79
CA VAL A 177 17.02 -0.85 -9.96
C VAL A 177 16.17 -2.07 -9.62
N SER A 178 14.91 -2.05 -10.01
CA SER A 178 14.00 -3.18 -9.89
C SER A 178 13.37 -3.46 -11.25
N ILE A 179 13.34 -4.72 -11.64
CA ILE A 179 12.81 -5.19 -12.94
C ILE A 179 11.55 -6.01 -12.66
N PHE A 180 10.52 -5.73 -13.44
CA PHE A 180 9.22 -6.38 -13.34
C PHE A 180 8.85 -7.03 -14.66
N GLU A 181 8.11 -8.12 -14.58
CA GLU A 181 7.47 -8.80 -15.70
C GLU A 181 5.96 -8.78 -15.53
N GLY A 182 5.20 -8.62 -16.63
CA GLY A 182 3.75 -8.59 -16.61
C GLY A 182 3.15 -7.51 -17.51
N SER A 183 2.14 -6.81 -17.01
CA SER A 183 1.43 -5.75 -17.70
C SER A 183 0.88 -4.72 -16.71
N LYS A 184 0.32 -3.62 -17.22
CA LYS A 184 -0.27 -2.55 -16.40
C LYS A 184 -1.20 -3.11 -15.31
N GLY A 185 -0.93 -2.77 -14.05
CA GLY A 185 -1.67 -3.22 -12.88
C GLY A 185 -1.41 -4.68 -12.44
N LYS A 186 -0.57 -5.43 -13.17
CA LYS A 186 -0.26 -6.84 -12.90
C LYS A 186 1.25 -7.14 -12.92
N TRP A 187 2.07 -6.12 -12.66
CA TRP A 187 3.52 -6.25 -12.59
C TRP A 187 3.94 -7.13 -11.42
N LYS A 188 4.88 -8.06 -11.66
CA LYS A 188 5.55 -8.89 -10.65
C LYS A 188 7.04 -8.62 -10.70
N MET A 189 7.67 -8.33 -9.56
CA MET A 189 9.11 -8.10 -9.50
C MET A 189 9.85 -9.42 -9.73
N ILE A 190 10.78 -9.41 -10.69
CA ILE A 190 11.62 -10.57 -11.04
C ILE A 190 13.08 -10.40 -10.64
N ARG A 191 13.55 -9.16 -10.53
CA ARG A 191 14.95 -8.87 -10.16
C ARG A 191 15.05 -7.51 -9.47
N THR A 192 16.00 -7.37 -8.55
CA THR A 192 16.39 -6.08 -7.96
C THR A 192 17.87 -6.11 -7.60
N PHE A 193 18.56 -4.98 -7.78
CA PHE A 193 19.97 -4.82 -7.48
C PHE A 193 20.31 -3.37 -7.12
N ILE A 194 21.48 -3.19 -6.52
CA ILE A 194 21.98 -1.87 -6.13
C ILE A 194 22.57 -1.19 -7.37
N CYS A 195 22.37 0.12 -7.47
CA CYS A 195 22.97 0.96 -8.51
C CYS A 195 23.60 2.22 -7.94
N ALA A 196 24.23 3.03 -8.78
CA ALA A 196 24.61 4.39 -8.45
C ALA A 196 24.01 5.34 -9.50
N THR A 197 23.13 6.23 -9.07
CA THR A 197 22.54 7.27 -9.92
C THR A 197 23.40 8.54 -9.94
N GLY A 198 22.96 9.58 -10.63
CA GLY A 198 23.63 10.87 -10.72
C GLY A 198 23.74 11.58 -9.38
N THR A 199 24.82 12.37 -9.26
CA THR A 199 25.07 13.24 -8.09
C THR A 199 24.09 14.40 -8.01
N ALA A 200 24.14 15.19 -6.93
CA ALA A 200 23.32 16.40 -6.80
C ALA A 200 23.65 17.47 -7.85
N LYS A 201 24.87 17.47 -8.40
CA LYS A 201 25.29 18.37 -9.49
C LYS A 201 24.85 17.85 -10.87
N ASN A 202 24.83 16.53 -11.05
CA ASN A 202 24.56 15.87 -12.33
C ASN A 202 23.43 14.84 -12.14
N HIS A 203 22.19 15.30 -12.05
CA HIS A 203 21.05 14.45 -11.76
C HIS A 203 20.79 13.40 -12.84
N SER A 204 20.50 12.16 -12.45
CA SER A 204 19.81 11.26 -13.36
C SER A 204 18.40 11.81 -13.67
N PRO A 205 17.93 11.75 -14.94
CA PRO A 205 16.63 12.28 -15.30
C PRO A 205 15.52 11.52 -14.56
N ARG A 206 14.49 12.28 -14.09
CA ARG A 206 13.28 11.71 -13.48
C ARG A 206 12.13 11.71 -14.47
N GLY A 207 11.29 10.70 -14.42
CA GLY A 207 10.14 10.58 -15.29
C GLY A 207 9.91 9.15 -15.78
N VAL A 208 9.14 9.04 -16.85
CA VAL A 208 8.83 7.77 -17.51
C VAL A 208 9.42 7.81 -18.91
N PHE A 209 10.34 6.92 -19.16
CA PHE A 209 11.12 6.82 -20.38
C PHE A 209 10.98 5.43 -21.01
N LYS A 210 11.73 5.16 -22.06
CA LYS A 210 11.81 3.85 -22.74
C LYS A 210 13.26 3.54 -23.07
N ILE A 211 13.60 2.25 -23.09
CA ILE A 211 14.85 1.83 -23.74
C ILE A 211 14.76 2.19 -25.23
N THR A 212 15.73 2.94 -25.71
CA THR A 212 15.78 3.48 -27.09
C THR A 212 16.74 2.71 -27.98
N TYR A 213 17.95 2.47 -27.51
CA TYR A 213 18.98 1.69 -28.23
C TYR A 213 20.04 1.14 -27.27
N LYS A 214 20.96 0.34 -27.77
CA LYS A 214 22.00 -0.33 -27.01
C LYS A 214 23.33 -0.30 -27.73
N GLU A 215 24.41 -0.18 -26.94
CA GLU A 215 25.79 -0.24 -27.44
C GLU A 215 26.60 -1.24 -26.61
N LYS A 216 27.58 -1.90 -27.23
CA LYS A 216 28.46 -2.84 -26.50
C LYS A 216 29.19 -2.13 -25.34
N GLY A 217 29.57 -0.88 -25.52
CA GLY A 217 30.24 -0.07 -24.54
C GLY A 217 30.68 1.29 -25.05
N TRP A 218 31.08 2.13 -24.13
CA TRP A 218 31.84 3.35 -24.40
C TRP A 218 33.31 3.09 -24.05
N PHE A 219 34.19 3.43 -24.98
CA PHE A 219 35.62 3.16 -24.89
C PHE A 219 36.38 4.49 -24.90
N TYR A 220 37.19 4.73 -23.88
CA TYR A 220 38.01 5.91 -23.70
C TYR A 220 39.50 5.51 -23.73
N THR A 221 40.41 6.48 -23.67
CA THR A 221 41.87 6.22 -23.71
C THR A 221 42.36 5.20 -22.69
N SER A 222 41.87 5.31 -21.45
CA SER A 222 42.31 4.44 -20.33
C SER A 222 41.20 3.64 -19.67
N THR A 223 39.94 3.97 -19.98
CA THR A 223 38.77 3.36 -19.32
C THR A 223 37.71 2.94 -20.32
N LYS A 224 36.76 2.11 -19.84
CA LYS A 224 35.60 1.69 -20.61
C LYS A 224 34.38 1.51 -19.70
N GLU A 225 33.20 1.61 -20.29
CA GLU A 225 31.93 1.29 -19.68
C GLU A 225 31.17 0.36 -20.63
N LEU A 226 30.72 -0.81 -20.15
CA LEU A 226 30.16 -1.87 -21.00
C LEU A 226 28.66 -2.00 -20.82
N TYR A 227 28.02 -2.68 -21.79
CA TYR A 227 26.59 -3.02 -21.77
C TYR A 227 25.69 -1.79 -21.65
N VAL A 228 25.98 -0.77 -22.45
CA VAL A 228 25.29 0.51 -22.44
C VAL A 228 23.86 0.33 -22.98
N THR A 229 22.87 0.67 -22.18
CA THR A 229 21.45 0.60 -22.52
C THR A 229 20.80 1.96 -22.28
N HIS A 230 20.49 2.67 -23.36
CA HIS A 230 19.99 4.05 -23.35
C HIS A 230 18.49 4.10 -23.03
N TYR A 231 18.09 5.08 -22.19
CA TYR A 231 16.68 5.30 -21.88
C TYR A 231 16.25 6.78 -21.96
N LYS A 232 17.20 7.74 -21.95
CA LYS A 232 16.90 9.17 -22.13
C LYS A 232 18.15 9.92 -22.67
N GLY A 233 18.20 10.18 -23.96
CA GLY A 233 19.39 10.74 -24.62
C GLY A 233 20.62 9.91 -24.29
N ARG A 234 21.67 10.53 -23.77
CA ARG A 234 22.89 9.83 -23.34
C ARG A 234 22.78 9.15 -21.96
N ASN A 235 21.71 9.36 -21.22
CA ASN A 235 21.54 8.68 -19.93
C ASN A 235 21.19 7.20 -20.14
N SER A 236 21.98 6.33 -19.53
CA SER A 236 22.01 4.90 -19.83
C SER A 236 22.25 4.08 -18.56
N PHE A 237 21.87 2.81 -18.61
CA PHE A 237 22.44 1.79 -17.74
C PHE A 237 23.75 1.32 -18.32
N HIS A 238 24.80 1.17 -17.50
CA HIS A 238 26.08 0.62 -17.89
C HIS A 238 26.85 0.08 -16.69
N THR A 239 27.99 -0.57 -16.90
CA THR A 239 28.86 -1.02 -15.82
C THR A 239 29.39 0.16 -15.02
N ARG A 240 29.95 -0.09 -13.85
CA ARG A 240 30.90 0.86 -13.26
C ARG A 240 32.03 1.14 -14.23
N PRO A 241 32.68 2.32 -14.19
CA PRO A 241 33.88 2.57 -14.97
C PRO A 241 34.93 1.48 -14.71
N LEU A 242 35.48 0.92 -15.79
CA LEU A 242 36.52 -0.11 -15.77
C LEU A 242 37.79 0.44 -16.42
N TRP A 243 38.94 0.05 -15.94
CA TRP A 243 40.18 0.18 -16.70
C TRP A 243 40.16 -0.70 -17.95
N ASN A 244 41.02 -0.40 -18.93
CA ASN A 244 41.05 -1.20 -20.18
C ASN A 244 41.42 -2.67 -19.95
N ASN A 245 42.18 -2.98 -18.88
CA ASN A 245 42.44 -4.35 -18.45
C ASN A 245 41.23 -5.07 -17.82
N GLY A 246 40.08 -4.38 -17.64
CA GLY A 246 38.82 -4.93 -17.08
C GLY A 246 38.67 -4.80 -15.58
N SER A 247 39.69 -4.36 -14.86
CA SER A 247 39.56 -4.07 -13.41
C SER A 247 38.68 -2.84 -13.16
N VAL A 248 38.10 -2.74 -11.97
CA VAL A 248 37.19 -1.65 -11.62
C VAL A 248 37.97 -0.37 -11.30
N GLN A 249 37.74 0.67 -12.12
CA GLN A 249 38.34 2.00 -11.90
C GLN A 249 37.63 2.75 -10.77
N ASN A 250 36.30 2.74 -10.75
CA ASN A 250 35.52 3.40 -9.70
C ASN A 250 34.52 2.42 -9.08
N PRO A 251 34.77 1.95 -7.83
CA PRO A 251 33.94 0.94 -7.18
C PRO A 251 32.63 1.47 -6.64
N THR A 252 32.39 2.79 -6.70
CA THR A 252 31.23 3.42 -6.05
C THR A 252 29.92 2.91 -6.60
N ILE A 253 29.12 2.30 -5.70
CA ILE A 253 27.76 1.83 -5.92
C ILE A 253 26.93 1.99 -4.64
N GLY A 254 25.62 2.03 -4.73
CA GLY A 254 24.72 2.19 -3.57
C GLY A 254 24.58 3.64 -3.07
N LYS A 255 25.25 4.59 -3.72
CA LYS A 255 25.13 6.03 -3.47
C LYS A 255 25.21 6.81 -4.79
N PRO A 256 24.65 8.04 -4.87
CA PRO A 256 24.79 8.89 -6.04
C PRO A 256 26.25 9.18 -6.37
N ALA A 257 26.70 8.86 -7.61
CA ALA A 257 28.11 8.96 -7.98
C ALA A 257 28.37 9.17 -9.49
N SER A 258 27.33 9.13 -10.34
CA SER A 258 27.49 9.28 -11.79
C SER A 258 27.25 10.72 -12.27
N HIS A 259 27.49 10.97 -13.54
CA HIS A 259 27.13 12.21 -14.23
C HIS A 259 25.73 12.16 -14.87
N GLY A 260 24.82 11.33 -14.32
CA GLY A 260 23.44 11.21 -14.75
C GLY A 260 23.04 9.82 -15.21
N CYS A 261 23.98 8.95 -15.58
CA CYS A 261 23.73 7.55 -15.89
C CYS A 261 23.42 6.72 -14.64
N VAL A 262 23.08 5.47 -14.86
CA VAL A 262 22.83 4.48 -13.79
C VAL A 262 23.92 3.40 -13.87
N ARG A 263 24.90 3.52 -12.97
CA ARG A 263 25.98 2.55 -12.82
C ARG A 263 25.46 1.28 -12.18
N CYS A 264 25.81 0.14 -12.74
CA CYS A 264 25.43 -1.19 -12.27
C CYS A 264 26.66 -2.07 -12.05
N TYR A 265 26.54 -3.17 -11.32
CA TYR A 265 27.52 -4.24 -11.40
C TYR A 265 27.52 -4.84 -12.81
N ASN A 266 28.64 -5.44 -13.24
CA ASN A 266 28.82 -5.95 -14.60
C ASN A 266 27.69 -6.92 -14.99
N GLN A 267 27.37 -7.86 -14.12
CA GLN A 267 26.30 -8.84 -14.33
C GLN A 267 24.91 -8.21 -14.45
N ASP A 268 24.66 -7.09 -13.77
CA ASP A 268 23.35 -6.42 -13.77
C ASP A 268 23.19 -5.52 -15.00
N ALA A 269 24.26 -4.82 -15.41
CA ALA A 269 24.30 -4.08 -16.66
C ALA A 269 24.12 -5.03 -17.85
N LYS A 270 24.85 -6.16 -17.85
CA LYS A 270 24.74 -7.21 -18.87
C LYS A 270 23.33 -7.78 -18.93
N TYR A 271 22.70 -8.04 -17.76
CA TYR A 271 21.33 -8.54 -17.70
C TYR A 271 20.34 -7.58 -18.37
N ILE A 272 20.43 -6.28 -18.08
CA ILE A 272 19.56 -5.27 -18.73
C ILE A 272 19.83 -5.27 -20.24
N TYR A 273 21.10 -5.24 -20.62
CA TYR A 273 21.51 -5.22 -22.03
C TYR A 273 20.96 -6.42 -22.82
N ASP A 274 21.11 -7.63 -22.28
CA ASP A 274 20.72 -8.86 -22.99
C ASP A 274 19.20 -9.09 -22.95
N LYS A 275 18.56 -8.84 -21.82
CA LYS A 275 17.18 -9.31 -21.56
C LYS A 275 16.10 -8.25 -21.72
N MET A 276 16.41 -6.97 -21.60
CA MET A 276 15.39 -5.91 -21.70
C MET A 276 15.27 -5.40 -23.14
N PRO A 277 14.15 -5.66 -23.85
CA PRO A 277 13.99 -5.21 -25.22
C PRO A 277 13.92 -3.69 -25.36
N ILE A 278 14.24 -3.16 -26.55
CA ILE A 278 13.93 -1.79 -26.95
C ILE A 278 12.42 -1.55 -26.78
N GLY A 279 12.03 -0.38 -26.28
CA GLY A 279 10.64 -0.04 -25.96
C GLY A 279 10.21 -0.43 -24.54
N THR A 280 11.06 -1.16 -23.77
CA THR A 280 10.80 -1.42 -22.34
C THR A 280 10.70 -0.09 -21.58
N THR A 281 9.63 0.09 -20.83
CA THR A 281 9.43 1.32 -20.02
C THR A 281 10.40 1.36 -18.84
N VAL A 282 11.01 2.53 -18.67
CA VAL A 282 11.92 2.86 -17.56
C VAL A 282 11.30 3.97 -16.73
N VAL A 283 10.88 3.64 -15.52
CA VAL A 283 10.41 4.60 -14.51
C VAL A 283 11.61 5.03 -13.69
N SER A 284 11.93 6.31 -13.68
CA SER A 284 13.06 6.89 -12.95
C SER A 284 12.50 7.86 -11.89
N TYR A 285 12.59 7.51 -10.59
CA TYR A 285 11.86 8.20 -9.52
C TYR A 285 12.68 8.35 -8.23
#